data_264cff27ad1e82be45f264fd9e9988e3
#
_entry.id   264cff27ad1e82be45f264fd9e9988e3
#
_cell.length_a   1.000
_cell.length_b   1.000
_cell.length_c   1.000
_cell.angle_alpha   90.00
_cell.angle_beta   90.00
_cell.angle_gamma   90.00
#
_symmetry.space_group_name_H-M   'P 1'
#
loop_
_entity.id
_entity.type
_entity.pdbx_description
1 polymer ?
#
loop_
_entity_poly.entity_id
_entity_poly.type
_entity_poly.pdbx_seq_one_letter_code
_entity_poly.pdbx_strand_id
1 'polypeptide(L)'
;EKGGNKKGKRLVMNKGKGKGGAANFYSIVIGRLKSKDIELGEFTMEVDYATLNRYSNSWVKDEIIGKTVKVTGVSGQFRDNLLLIKKGQSLKVRTGGYSAASKTLSFAHKFNVLERAVPFSPDAHGVPPESFRGFGGVIKGKILESSGYEVLLLAEEIVSVEDSNKASDTNSIKGKRVRISGFFNDHADKFNSLQTSDTIRVGIQHRNRVFDMFDVTDVLEIVEP
;
A
#
# COMPACT_ATOMS: atom_id res chain seq x y z
N GLU A 1 39.94 -30.44 10.14
CA GLU A 1 39.10 -29.50 9.37
C GLU A 1 37.76 -29.34 10.06
N LYS A 2 37.54 -28.16 10.62
CA LYS A 2 36.29 -27.86 11.36
C LYS A 2 35.38 -27.06 10.45
N GLY A 3 34.30 -27.67 9.97
CA GLY A 3 33.22 -27.03 9.25
C GLY A 3 32.35 -26.15 10.17
N GLY A 4 32.44 -24.84 10.03
CA GLY A 4 31.64 -23.88 10.78
C GLY A 4 30.23 -23.74 10.21
N ASN A 5 29.26 -24.17 10.98
CA ASN A 5 27.82 -24.07 10.66
C ASN A 5 27.34 -22.66 10.90
N LYS A 6 27.21 -21.84 9.85
CA LYS A 6 26.61 -20.50 9.93
C LYS A 6 25.10 -20.61 10.08
N LYS A 7 24.60 -20.62 11.32
CA LYS A 7 23.19 -20.45 11.64
C LYS A 7 22.73 -19.05 11.19
N GLY A 8 21.90 -19.02 10.16
CA GLY A 8 21.22 -17.81 9.74
C GLY A 8 20.38 -17.23 10.88
N LYS A 9 20.66 -16.00 11.28
CA LYS A 9 19.85 -15.25 12.26
C LYS A 9 18.50 -14.98 11.64
N ARG A 10 17.50 -15.73 12.08
CA ARG A 10 16.08 -15.43 11.86
C ARG A 10 15.79 -14.07 12.51
N LEU A 11 15.46 -13.07 11.71
CA LEU A 11 14.94 -11.80 12.22
C LEU A 11 13.61 -12.08 12.93
N VAL A 12 13.69 -12.16 14.24
CA VAL A 12 12.50 -12.20 15.11
C VAL A 12 11.87 -10.80 15.04
N MET A 13 10.75 -10.67 14.38
CA MET A 13 9.96 -9.45 14.45
C MET A 13 9.49 -9.27 15.88
N ASN A 14 10.09 -8.31 16.56
CA ASN A 14 9.71 -7.91 17.91
C ASN A 14 8.26 -7.42 17.92
N LYS A 15 7.35 -8.22 18.47
CA LYS A 15 6.02 -7.78 18.89
C LYS A 15 6.16 -6.93 20.17
N GLY A 16 6.86 -5.81 20.09
CA GLY A 16 7.00 -4.87 21.18
C GLY A 16 5.81 -3.93 21.22
N LYS A 17 4.88 -4.12 22.16
CA LYS A 17 4.00 -3.06 22.64
C LYS A 17 4.85 -2.03 23.38
N GLY A 18 5.61 -1.21 22.66
CA GLY A 18 6.34 -0.08 23.20
C GLY A 18 5.40 1.12 23.31
N LYS A 19 4.89 1.38 24.52
CA LYS A 19 4.28 2.68 24.84
C LYS A 19 5.35 3.75 24.65
N GLY A 20 5.22 4.57 23.58
CA GLY A 20 6.03 5.77 23.37
C GLY A 20 7.13 5.74 22.32
N GLY A 21 7.34 4.62 21.58
CA GLY A 21 8.35 4.52 20.53
C GLY A 21 7.83 4.87 19.12
N ALA A 22 8.77 5.21 18.23
CA ALA A 22 8.48 5.31 16.80
C ALA A 22 8.24 3.91 16.21
N ALA A 23 7.22 3.78 15.35
CA ALA A 23 6.87 2.54 14.68
C ALA A 23 6.96 2.71 13.16
N ASN A 24 7.45 1.70 12.47
CA ASN A 24 7.39 1.66 11.02
C ASN A 24 5.92 1.56 10.58
N PHE A 25 5.54 2.46 9.69
CA PHE A 25 4.20 2.47 9.13
C PHE A 25 4.24 2.93 7.67
N TYR A 26 4.75 2.04 6.81
CA TYR A 26 4.81 2.25 5.37
C TYR A 26 3.45 1.95 4.74
N SER A 27 2.60 2.96 4.76
CA SER A 27 1.18 2.82 4.43
C SER A 27 0.72 3.95 3.52
N ILE A 28 -0.27 3.67 2.68
CA ILE A 28 -1.07 4.74 2.08
C ILE A 28 -2.19 5.04 3.07
N VAL A 29 -2.20 6.28 3.55
CA VAL A 29 -3.22 6.80 4.46
C VAL A 29 -4.16 7.71 3.65
N ILE A 30 -5.46 7.48 3.77
CA ILE A 30 -6.52 8.21 3.09
C ILE A 30 -7.36 8.91 4.14
N GLY A 31 -7.69 10.17 3.90
CA GLY A 31 -8.50 10.93 4.84
C GLY A 31 -8.79 12.33 4.33
N ARG A 32 -9.39 13.14 5.19
CA ARG A 32 -9.83 14.51 4.86
C ARG A 32 -8.91 15.55 5.48
N LEU A 33 -8.43 16.47 4.66
CA LEU A 33 -7.56 17.58 5.11
C LEU A 33 -8.31 18.47 6.11
N LYS A 34 -7.73 18.69 7.29
CA LYS A 34 -8.28 19.60 8.32
C LYS A 34 -7.56 20.95 8.33
N SER A 35 -6.24 20.93 8.29
CA SER A 35 -5.40 22.13 8.24
C SER A 35 -4.07 21.81 7.58
N LYS A 36 -3.37 22.82 7.09
CA LYS A 36 -2.04 22.69 6.52
C LYS A 36 -1.17 23.90 6.86
N ASP A 37 0.11 23.63 7.02
CA ASP A 37 1.19 24.61 7.10
C ASP A 37 2.22 24.27 6.02
N ILE A 38 2.18 25.01 4.94
CA ILE A 38 3.03 24.74 3.76
C ILE A 38 4.49 25.06 4.06
N GLU A 39 4.76 26.07 4.87
CA GLU A 39 6.13 26.51 5.20
C GLU A 39 6.84 25.44 6.05
N LEU A 40 6.15 24.88 7.02
CA LEU A 40 6.67 23.80 7.85
C LEU A 40 6.63 22.43 7.12
N GLY A 41 5.89 22.30 6.02
CA GLY A 41 5.68 21.02 5.36
C GLY A 41 4.88 20.05 6.22
N GLU A 42 3.84 20.56 6.87
CA GLU A 42 2.99 19.81 7.79
C GLU A 42 1.51 19.99 7.48
N PHE A 43 0.70 18.99 7.83
CA PHE A 43 -0.74 19.10 7.77
C PHE A 43 -1.41 18.18 8.78
N THR A 44 -2.67 18.44 9.08
CA THR A 44 -3.52 17.53 9.84
C THR A 44 -4.62 16.97 8.95
N MET A 45 -4.92 15.69 9.15
CA MET A 45 -5.99 15.01 8.44
C MET A 45 -6.80 14.14 9.38
N GLU A 46 -8.08 14.01 9.13
CA GLU A 46 -8.92 12.98 9.72
C GLU A 46 -8.80 11.72 8.88
N VAL A 47 -8.32 10.63 9.48
CA VAL A 47 -8.01 9.39 8.78
C VAL A 47 -9.28 8.58 8.57
N ASP A 48 -9.62 8.35 7.31
CA ASP A 48 -10.72 7.46 6.93
C ASP A 48 -10.22 6.01 6.81
N TYR A 49 -9.00 5.83 6.29
CA TYR A 49 -8.41 4.52 6.08
C TYR A 49 -6.89 4.55 6.00
N ALA A 50 -6.27 3.41 6.26
CA ALA A 50 -4.84 3.18 6.03
C ALA A 50 -4.64 1.76 5.51
N THR A 51 -3.86 1.60 4.43
CA THR A 51 -3.51 0.27 3.91
C THR A 51 -2.60 -0.45 4.89
N LEU A 52 -2.75 -1.75 5.01
CA LEU A 52 -1.87 -2.59 5.81
C LEU A 52 -1.07 -3.50 4.90
N ASN A 53 0.25 -3.42 4.99
CA ASN A 53 1.19 -4.27 4.28
C ASN A 53 2.20 -4.91 5.24
N ARG A 54 3.08 -5.78 4.72
CA ARG A 54 4.05 -6.55 5.52
C ARG A 54 5.09 -5.70 6.27
N TYR A 55 5.27 -4.43 5.90
CA TYR A 55 6.24 -3.52 6.51
C TYR A 55 5.63 -2.61 7.57
N SER A 56 4.30 -2.67 7.74
CA SER A 56 3.57 -1.78 8.64
C SER A 56 3.16 -2.50 9.93
N ASN A 57 3.26 -1.79 11.04
CA ASN A 57 2.74 -2.26 12.30
C ASN A 57 1.20 -2.12 12.33
N SER A 58 0.49 -3.22 12.45
CA SER A 58 -0.98 -3.25 12.39
C SER A 58 -1.65 -2.40 13.46
N TRP A 59 -1.08 -2.35 14.67
CA TRP A 59 -1.64 -1.56 15.76
C TRP A 59 -1.71 -0.06 15.46
N VAL A 60 -0.82 0.46 14.58
CA VAL A 60 -0.86 1.86 14.16
C VAL A 60 -2.14 2.14 13.37
N LYS A 61 -2.56 1.23 12.50
CA LYS A 61 -3.82 1.36 11.76
C LYS A 61 -5.01 1.53 12.71
N ASP A 62 -5.10 0.70 13.74
CA ASP A 62 -6.17 0.77 14.74
C ASP A 62 -6.09 2.06 15.58
N GLU A 63 -4.88 2.58 15.80
CA GLU A 63 -4.65 3.81 16.55
C GLU A 63 -5.11 5.06 15.81
N ILE A 64 -4.98 5.10 14.47
CA ILE A 64 -5.17 6.32 13.67
C ILE A 64 -6.52 6.42 12.95
N ILE A 65 -7.17 5.32 12.60
CA ILE A 65 -8.46 5.34 11.89
C ILE A 65 -9.52 6.08 12.72
N GLY A 66 -10.25 6.97 12.07
CA GLY A 66 -11.30 7.82 12.68
C GLY A 66 -10.75 8.97 13.54
N LYS A 67 -9.42 9.14 13.59
CA LYS A 67 -8.80 10.22 14.39
C LYS A 67 -8.16 11.28 13.52
N THR A 68 -7.99 12.46 14.07
CA THR A 68 -7.17 13.50 13.47
C THR A 68 -5.71 13.27 13.84
N VAL A 69 -4.87 13.14 12.83
CA VAL A 69 -3.43 12.95 12.97
C VAL A 69 -2.68 14.07 12.26
N LYS A 70 -1.48 14.36 12.74
CA LYS A 70 -0.53 15.28 12.09
C LYS A 70 0.38 14.48 11.17
N VAL A 71 0.63 14.99 9.96
CA VAL A 71 1.65 14.48 9.04
C VAL A 71 2.74 15.52 8.90
N THR A 72 3.99 15.10 9.01
CA THR A 72 5.17 15.99 8.96
C THR A 72 6.18 15.52 7.93
N GLY A 73 7.11 16.41 7.56
CA GLY A 73 8.20 16.09 6.65
C GLY A 73 7.85 16.17 5.16
N VAL A 74 6.75 16.82 4.80
CA VAL A 74 6.41 17.08 3.41
C VAL A 74 7.39 18.10 2.83
N SER A 75 8.05 17.76 1.73
CA SER A 75 9.08 18.60 1.12
C SER A 75 8.99 18.62 -0.42
N GLY A 76 9.72 19.53 -1.04
CA GLY A 76 9.82 19.64 -2.51
C GLY A 76 8.45 19.80 -3.18
N GLN A 77 8.30 19.20 -4.33
CA GLN A 77 7.06 19.24 -5.15
C GLN A 77 5.78 18.80 -4.39
N PHE A 78 5.92 18.03 -3.31
CA PHE A 78 4.75 17.59 -2.54
C PHE A 78 4.15 18.70 -1.69
N ARG A 79 4.90 19.77 -1.38
CA ARG A 79 4.33 21.00 -0.82
C ARG A 79 3.38 21.68 -1.80
N ASP A 80 3.73 21.67 -3.08
CA ASP A 80 2.87 22.24 -4.13
C ASP A 80 1.60 21.43 -4.29
N ASN A 81 1.70 20.09 -4.25
CA ASN A 81 0.52 19.22 -4.25
C ASN A 81 -0.37 19.51 -3.03
N LEU A 82 0.23 19.65 -1.85
CA LEU A 82 -0.52 19.97 -0.62
C LEU A 82 -1.19 21.35 -0.71
N LEU A 83 -0.55 22.32 -1.37
CA LEU A 83 -1.13 23.64 -1.58
C LEU A 83 -2.44 23.58 -2.35
N LEU A 84 -2.53 22.72 -3.36
CA LEU A 84 -3.71 22.55 -4.22
C LEU A 84 -4.89 21.84 -3.54
N ILE A 85 -4.65 21.11 -2.45
CA ILE A 85 -5.72 20.38 -1.74
C ILE A 85 -6.40 21.33 -0.76
N LYS A 86 -7.71 21.49 -0.89
CA LYS A 86 -8.51 22.37 -0.01
C LYS A 86 -8.94 21.65 1.26
N LYS A 87 -9.15 22.40 2.35
CA LYS A 87 -9.73 21.89 3.59
C LYS A 87 -11.04 21.13 3.31
N GLY A 88 -11.18 19.96 3.92
CA GLY A 88 -12.31 19.06 3.75
C GLY A 88 -12.22 18.13 2.55
N GLN A 89 -11.30 18.36 1.61
CA GLN A 89 -11.08 17.44 0.50
C GLN A 89 -10.34 16.18 0.96
N SER A 90 -10.63 15.07 0.30
CA SER A 90 -9.92 13.82 0.50
C SER A 90 -8.54 13.87 -0.15
N LEU A 91 -7.57 13.32 0.56
CA LEU A 91 -6.21 13.12 0.06
C LEU A 91 -5.71 11.72 0.40
N LYS A 92 -4.76 11.25 -0.38
CA LYS A 92 -3.94 10.09 -0.05
C LYS A 92 -2.50 10.52 0.14
N VAL A 93 -1.87 9.96 1.15
CA VAL A 93 -0.46 10.23 1.49
C VAL A 93 0.23 8.92 1.85
N ARG A 94 1.46 8.75 1.36
CA ARG A 94 2.31 7.65 1.81
C ARG A 94 3.11 8.08 3.02
N THR A 95 3.06 7.27 4.05
CA THR A 95 3.77 7.47 5.31
C THR A 95 4.92 6.48 5.45
N GLY A 96 5.94 6.83 6.24
CA GLY A 96 7.10 5.96 6.55
C GLY A 96 7.14 5.51 8.01
N GLY A 97 6.48 6.23 8.90
CA GLY A 97 6.48 5.91 10.32
C GLY A 97 5.38 6.62 11.10
N TYR A 98 5.21 6.19 12.34
CA TYR A 98 4.28 6.77 13.30
C TYR A 98 4.95 6.96 14.66
N SER A 99 4.76 8.12 15.26
CA SER A 99 5.13 8.41 16.64
C SER A 99 3.89 8.41 17.53
N ALA A 100 3.78 7.44 18.42
CA ALA A 100 2.66 7.36 19.35
C ALA A 100 2.68 8.51 20.38
N ALA A 101 3.86 8.98 20.77
CA ALA A 101 4.02 10.06 21.74
C ALA A 101 3.46 11.40 21.21
N SER A 102 3.74 11.73 19.95
CA SER A 102 3.28 12.97 19.31
C SER A 102 2.02 12.80 18.47
N LYS A 103 1.53 11.57 18.27
CA LYS A 103 0.44 11.20 17.35
C LYS A 103 0.68 11.72 15.92
N THR A 104 1.90 11.55 15.46
CA THR A 104 2.40 12.12 14.21
C THR A 104 2.80 11.01 13.25
N LEU A 105 2.35 11.11 12.01
CA LEU A 105 2.82 10.32 10.88
C LEU A 105 3.95 11.06 10.18
N SER A 106 5.01 10.35 9.78
CA SER A 106 6.06 10.91 8.93
C SER A 106 5.74 10.66 7.47
N PHE A 107 5.90 11.68 6.62
CA PHE A 107 5.85 11.54 5.18
C PHE A 107 6.98 10.63 4.70
N ALA A 108 6.67 9.69 3.79
CA ALA A 108 7.69 8.78 3.27
C ALA A 108 8.62 9.50 2.30
N HIS A 109 9.94 9.35 2.48
CA HIS A 109 10.95 9.91 1.55
C HIS A 109 11.21 9.01 0.34
N LYS A 110 10.95 7.72 0.45
CA LYS A 110 10.95 6.77 -0.67
C LYS A 110 9.53 6.48 -1.09
N PHE A 111 9.28 6.46 -2.40
CA PHE A 111 7.95 6.16 -2.96
C PHE A 111 6.86 7.16 -2.53
N ASN A 112 7.21 8.43 -2.60
CA ASN A 112 6.37 9.53 -2.17
C ASN A 112 5.03 9.57 -2.91
N VAL A 113 3.95 9.66 -2.15
CA VAL A 113 2.60 9.94 -2.67
C VAL A 113 1.99 10.99 -1.76
N LEU A 114 1.55 12.09 -2.32
CA LEU A 114 0.69 13.07 -1.69
C LEU A 114 -0.14 13.73 -2.79
N GLU A 115 -1.41 13.39 -2.85
CA GLU A 115 -2.29 13.90 -3.88
C GLU A 115 -3.75 13.92 -3.42
N ARG A 116 -4.57 14.68 -4.15
CA ARG A 116 -6.01 14.62 -3.98
C ARG A 116 -6.52 13.22 -4.33
N ALA A 117 -7.44 12.71 -3.51
CA ALA A 117 -8.04 11.40 -3.68
C ALA A 117 -9.57 11.49 -3.76
N VAL A 118 -10.19 10.45 -4.28
CA VAL A 118 -11.61 10.21 -4.05
C VAL A 118 -11.83 9.83 -2.58
N PRO A 119 -13.01 10.10 -1.99
CA PRO A 119 -13.34 9.62 -0.66
C PRO A 119 -13.12 8.11 -0.56
N PHE A 120 -12.70 7.66 0.62
CA PHE A 120 -12.42 6.25 0.82
C PHE A 120 -13.66 5.38 0.51
N SER A 121 -13.44 4.38 -0.32
CA SER A 121 -14.28 3.19 -0.43
C SER A 121 -13.36 1.98 -0.68
N PRO A 122 -13.68 0.79 -0.16
CA PRO A 122 -12.82 -0.38 -0.32
C PRO A 122 -12.44 -0.65 -1.78
N ASP A 123 -13.44 -0.70 -2.66
CA ASP A 123 -13.21 -0.98 -4.08
C ASP A 123 -12.37 0.11 -4.77
N ALA A 124 -12.66 1.39 -4.55
CA ALA A 124 -11.91 2.48 -5.19
C ALA A 124 -10.42 2.47 -4.83
N HIS A 125 -10.05 1.92 -3.68
CA HIS A 125 -8.68 1.90 -3.19
C HIS A 125 -8.02 0.50 -3.27
N GLY A 126 -8.68 -0.46 -3.91
CA GLY A 126 -8.11 -1.77 -4.18
C GLY A 126 -8.03 -2.68 -2.95
N VAL A 127 -8.91 -2.49 -1.97
CA VAL A 127 -9.06 -3.40 -0.83
C VAL A 127 -9.84 -4.64 -1.31
N PRO A 128 -9.22 -5.83 -1.26
CA PRO A 128 -9.87 -7.01 -1.81
C PRO A 128 -11.10 -7.42 -0.98
N PRO A 129 -12.13 -8.00 -1.64
CA PRO A 129 -13.22 -8.65 -0.92
C PRO A 129 -12.69 -9.73 0.04
N GLU A 130 -13.36 -9.93 1.16
CA GLU A 130 -12.93 -10.91 2.17
C GLU A 130 -12.84 -12.33 1.58
N SER A 131 -13.75 -12.69 0.68
CA SER A 131 -13.76 -13.99 -0.02
C SER A 131 -12.56 -14.20 -0.95
N PHE A 132 -11.91 -13.11 -1.42
CA PHE A 132 -10.71 -13.18 -2.26
C PHE A 132 -9.40 -13.15 -1.45
N ARG A 133 -9.46 -12.82 -0.18
CA ARG A 133 -8.27 -12.81 0.69
C ARG A 133 -7.64 -14.20 0.80
N GLY A 134 -6.33 -14.25 0.63
CA GLY A 134 -5.57 -15.50 0.58
C GLY A 134 -5.42 -16.06 -0.84
N PHE A 135 -5.82 -15.33 -1.87
CA PHE A 135 -5.62 -15.73 -3.26
C PHE A 135 -4.13 -15.88 -3.60
N GLY A 136 -3.83 -16.90 -4.40
CA GLY A 136 -2.57 -17.12 -5.07
C GLY A 136 -2.83 -17.61 -6.48
N GLY A 137 -2.21 -16.97 -7.48
CA GLY A 137 -2.41 -17.30 -8.88
C GLY A 137 -2.10 -16.15 -9.81
N VAL A 138 -2.54 -16.27 -11.06
CA VAL A 138 -2.35 -15.26 -12.10
C VAL A 138 -3.68 -14.61 -12.41
N ILE A 139 -3.70 -13.28 -12.40
CA ILE A 139 -4.83 -12.47 -12.86
C ILE A 139 -4.46 -11.65 -14.08
N LYS A 140 -5.47 -11.37 -14.90
CA LYS A 140 -5.39 -10.40 -16.00
C LYS A 140 -6.24 -9.19 -15.66
N GLY A 141 -5.75 -8.00 -15.96
CA GLY A 141 -6.51 -6.79 -15.71
C GLY A 141 -5.84 -5.53 -16.25
N LYS A 142 -6.57 -4.44 -16.13
CA LYS A 142 -6.17 -3.12 -16.65
C LYS A 142 -5.57 -2.29 -15.53
N ILE A 143 -4.41 -1.67 -15.78
CA ILE A 143 -3.76 -0.75 -14.85
C ILE A 143 -4.56 0.55 -14.75
N LEU A 144 -4.96 0.91 -13.55
CA LEU A 144 -5.62 2.17 -13.23
C LEU A 144 -4.65 3.21 -12.66
N GLU A 145 -3.70 2.76 -11.83
CA GLU A 145 -2.66 3.59 -11.24
C GLU A 145 -1.35 2.79 -11.17
N SER A 146 -0.23 3.47 -11.34
CA SER A 146 1.11 2.91 -11.13
C SER A 146 1.96 3.93 -10.41
N SER A 147 2.40 3.65 -9.20
CA SER A 147 3.24 4.54 -8.40
C SER A 147 3.93 3.81 -7.26
N GLY A 148 5.15 4.20 -6.94
CA GLY A 148 5.85 3.73 -5.75
C GLY A 148 6.03 2.21 -5.67
N TYR A 149 6.24 1.54 -6.79
CA TYR A 149 6.32 0.07 -6.93
C TYR A 149 5.03 -0.66 -6.57
N GLU A 150 3.92 0.01 -6.71
CA GLU A 150 2.57 -0.53 -6.55
C GLU A 150 1.74 -0.25 -7.78
N VAL A 151 0.81 -1.15 -8.05
CA VAL A 151 -0.18 -1.03 -9.12
C VAL A 151 -1.56 -1.16 -8.53
N LEU A 152 -2.48 -0.29 -8.94
CA LEU A 152 -3.92 -0.50 -8.78
C LEU A 152 -4.44 -1.08 -10.08
N LEU A 153 -4.94 -2.31 -10.03
CA LEU A 153 -5.41 -3.06 -11.17
C LEU A 153 -6.92 -3.27 -11.11
N LEU A 154 -7.63 -3.04 -12.21
CA LEU A 154 -9.00 -3.53 -12.40
C LEU A 154 -8.92 -4.98 -12.89
N ALA A 155 -9.28 -5.92 -12.03
CA ALA A 155 -9.21 -7.35 -12.36
C ALA A 155 -10.34 -7.74 -13.33
N GLU A 156 -9.96 -8.31 -14.47
CA GLU A 156 -10.90 -8.71 -15.53
C GLU A 156 -11.08 -10.23 -15.55
N GLU A 157 -10.01 -10.97 -15.33
CA GLU A 157 -9.99 -12.42 -15.48
C GLU A 157 -9.05 -13.09 -14.47
N ILE A 158 -9.44 -14.26 -13.98
CA ILE A 158 -8.56 -15.19 -13.30
C ILE A 158 -7.98 -16.15 -14.33
N VAL A 159 -6.67 -16.04 -14.58
CA VAL A 159 -5.98 -16.84 -15.59
C VAL A 159 -5.63 -18.22 -15.04
N SER A 160 -5.12 -18.26 -13.82
CA SER A 160 -4.81 -19.51 -13.13
C SER A 160 -4.88 -19.35 -11.62
N VAL A 161 -5.05 -20.45 -10.93
CA VAL A 161 -5.08 -20.54 -9.46
C VAL A 161 -3.98 -21.49 -9.02
N GLU A 162 -3.17 -21.07 -8.05
CA GLU A 162 -2.11 -21.89 -7.48
C GLU A 162 -2.65 -22.87 -6.42
N ASP A 163 -1.93 -23.97 -6.18
CA ASP A 163 -2.27 -24.94 -5.11
C ASP A 163 -2.26 -24.31 -3.71
N SER A 164 -1.47 -23.23 -3.55
CA SER A 164 -1.38 -22.46 -2.30
C SER A 164 -2.59 -21.55 -2.03
N ASN A 165 -3.49 -21.42 -2.99
CA ASN A 165 -4.66 -20.55 -2.90
C ASN A 165 -5.56 -20.90 -1.70
N LYS A 166 -5.97 -19.88 -0.95
CA LYS A 166 -6.84 -19.97 0.22
C LYS A 166 -8.07 -19.07 0.12
N ALA A 167 -8.28 -18.42 -1.04
CA ALA A 167 -9.51 -17.65 -1.28
C ALA A 167 -10.73 -18.58 -1.32
N SER A 168 -11.81 -18.16 -0.70
CA SER A 168 -13.06 -18.95 -0.70
C SER A 168 -13.87 -18.75 -1.98
N ASP A 169 -13.69 -17.63 -2.67
CA ASP A 169 -14.30 -17.34 -3.96
C ASP A 169 -13.34 -16.52 -4.82
N THR A 170 -12.71 -17.17 -5.79
CA THR A 170 -11.78 -16.54 -6.72
C THR A 170 -12.46 -15.62 -7.72
N ASN A 171 -13.74 -15.82 -8.03
CA ASN A 171 -14.47 -14.99 -8.97
C ASN A 171 -14.94 -13.65 -8.35
N SER A 172 -14.93 -13.52 -7.04
CA SER A 172 -15.37 -12.31 -6.33
C SER A 172 -14.57 -11.06 -6.69
N ILE A 173 -13.39 -11.22 -7.31
CA ILE A 173 -12.52 -10.12 -7.71
C ILE A 173 -12.83 -9.54 -9.10
N LYS A 174 -13.55 -10.28 -9.95
CA LYS A 174 -13.84 -9.81 -11.32
C LYS A 174 -14.61 -8.49 -11.30
N GLY A 175 -14.12 -7.51 -12.05
CA GLY A 175 -14.64 -6.15 -12.06
C GLY A 175 -14.31 -5.31 -10.81
N LYS A 176 -13.50 -5.82 -9.89
CA LYS A 176 -13.03 -5.11 -8.70
C LYS A 176 -11.60 -4.61 -8.88
N ARG A 177 -11.25 -3.63 -8.07
CA ARG A 177 -9.89 -3.13 -8.02
C ARG A 177 -9.07 -3.88 -6.98
N VAL A 178 -7.82 -4.15 -7.30
CA VAL A 178 -6.85 -4.74 -6.37
C VAL A 178 -5.55 -3.95 -6.40
N ARG A 179 -4.95 -3.79 -5.23
CA ARG A 179 -3.64 -3.20 -5.09
C ARG A 179 -2.58 -4.28 -4.98
N ILE A 180 -1.57 -4.16 -5.82
CA ILE A 180 -0.46 -5.11 -5.91
C ILE A 180 0.82 -4.34 -5.62
N SER A 181 1.66 -4.88 -4.74
CA SER A 181 2.96 -4.31 -4.36
C SER A 181 4.11 -5.25 -4.68
N GLY A 182 5.35 -4.73 -4.57
CA GLY A 182 6.55 -5.55 -4.71
C GLY A 182 7.18 -5.52 -6.09
N PHE A 183 6.83 -4.55 -6.93
CA PHE A 183 7.45 -4.33 -8.24
C PHE A 183 8.83 -3.69 -8.12
N PHE A 184 9.74 -4.32 -7.39
CA PHE A 184 11.13 -3.91 -7.23
C PHE A 184 12.06 -5.10 -7.53
N ASN A 185 13.37 -4.86 -7.53
CA ASN A 185 14.38 -5.84 -7.92
C ASN A 185 14.12 -6.40 -9.34
N ASP A 186 13.87 -7.68 -9.46
CA ASP A 186 13.72 -8.39 -10.75
C ASP A 186 12.52 -7.91 -11.59
N HIS A 187 11.56 -7.21 -10.97
CA HIS A 187 10.38 -6.64 -11.64
C HIS A 187 10.49 -5.14 -11.93
N ALA A 188 11.56 -4.47 -11.47
CA ALA A 188 11.67 -3.02 -11.56
C ALA A 188 11.66 -2.50 -13.01
N ASP A 189 12.38 -3.15 -13.91
CA ASP A 189 12.47 -2.73 -15.31
C ASP A 189 11.11 -2.85 -16.01
N LYS A 190 10.41 -3.96 -15.79
CA LYS A 190 9.05 -4.15 -16.31
C LYS A 190 8.07 -3.15 -15.70
N PHE A 191 8.16 -2.91 -14.40
CA PHE A 191 7.33 -1.93 -13.72
C PHE A 191 7.50 -0.53 -14.30
N ASN A 192 8.73 -0.11 -14.59
CA ASN A 192 9.02 1.20 -15.15
C ASN A 192 8.46 1.38 -16.58
N SER A 193 8.20 0.29 -17.29
CA SER A 193 7.57 0.33 -18.62
C SER A 193 6.04 0.35 -18.58
N LEU A 194 5.42 0.07 -17.42
CA LEU A 194 3.97 0.02 -17.28
C LEU A 194 3.34 1.42 -17.35
N GLN A 195 2.26 1.51 -18.10
CA GLN A 195 1.47 2.72 -18.22
C GLN A 195 0.04 2.51 -17.73
N THR A 196 -0.59 3.57 -17.29
CA THR A 196 -2.03 3.59 -17.03
C THR A 196 -2.76 3.19 -18.31
N SER A 197 -3.71 2.29 -18.19
CA SER A 197 -4.49 1.65 -19.25
C SER A 197 -3.85 0.42 -19.91
N ASP A 198 -2.61 0.08 -19.62
CA ASP A 198 -2.07 -1.21 -20.07
C ASP A 198 -2.88 -2.36 -19.48
N THR A 199 -3.03 -3.41 -20.25
CA THR A 199 -3.55 -4.70 -19.77
C THR A 199 -2.38 -5.60 -19.46
N ILE A 200 -2.37 -6.18 -18.26
CA ILE A 200 -1.27 -7.06 -17.83
C ILE A 200 -1.80 -8.41 -17.34
N ARG A 201 -0.97 -9.44 -17.47
CA ARG A 201 -1.07 -10.69 -16.70
C ARG A 201 -0.03 -10.65 -15.61
N VAL A 202 -0.45 -10.83 -14.39
CA VAL A 202 0.45 -10.75 -13.23
C VAL A 202 0.14 -11.85 -12.24
N GLY A 203 1.20 -12.54 -11.82
CA GLY A 203 1.16 -13.47 -10.71
C GLY A 203 1.09 -12.71 -9.40
N ILE A 204 0.15 -13.04 -8.55
CA ILE A 204 -0.03 -12.41 -7.25
C ILE A 204 -0.25 -13.44 -6.16
N GLN A 205 0.18 -13.10 -4.94
CA GLN A 205 -0.05 -13.89 -3.75
C GLN A 205 -0.42 -13.01 -2.57
N HIS A 206 -1.49 -13.37 -1.89
CA HIS A 206 -1.88 -12.74 -0.64
C HIS A 206 -1.24 -13.48 0.54
N ARG A 207 -0.04 -13.08 0.92
CA ARG A 207 0.78 -13.77 1.93
C ARG A 207 0.16 -13.78 3.32
N ASN A 208 -0.59 -12.75 3.65
CA ASN A 208 -1.28 -12.66 4.93
C ASN A 208 -2.65 -12.00 4.74
N ARG A 209 -3.71 -12.69 5.12
CA ARG A 209 -5.11 -12.27 4.93
C ARG A 209 -5.48 -10.94 5.61
N VAL A 210 -4.70 -10.49 6.59
CA VAL A 210 -4.92 -9.18 7.23
C VAL A 210 -4.37 -8.01 6.41
N PHE A 211 -3.52 -8.28 5.41
CA PHE A 211 -3.02 -7.25 4.52
C PHE A 211 -4.08 -6.84 3.48
N ASP A 212 -4.01 -5.61 3.04
CA ASP A 212 -4.93 -5.07 2.02
C ASP A 212 -4.34 -5.13 0.61
N MET A 213 -3.13 -5.67 0.48
CA MET A 213 -2.35 -5.69 -0.75
C MET A 213 -1.88 -7.10 -1.06
N PHE A 214 -1.79 -7.39 -2.35
CA PHE A 214 -1.13 -8.58 -2.87
C PHE A 214 0.35 -8.28 -3.13
N ASP A 215 1.19 -9.29 -2.97
CA ASP A 215 2.58 -9.25 -3.45
C ASP A 215 2.63 -9.81 -4.86
N VAL A 216 3.37 -9.15 -5.76
CA VAL A 216 3.69 -9.70 -7.08
C VAL A 216 4.56 -10.94 -6.92
N THR A 217 4.33 -11.94 -7.76
CA THR A 217 5.18 -13.13 -7.94
C THR A 217 6.02 -13.01 -9.22
N ASP A 218 6.46 -14.11 -9.76
CA ASP A 218 7.40 -14.10 -10.92
C ASP A 218 6.76 -13.79 -12.27
N VAL A 219 5.43 -13.79 -12.36
CA VAL A 219 4.71 -13.61 -13.63
C VAL A 219 4.29 -12.16 -13.80
N LEU A 220 4.83 -11.51 -14.81
CA LEU A 220 4.42 -10.19 -15.27
C LEU A 220 4.56 -10.10 -16.80
N GLU A 221 3.44 -9.95 -17.50
CA GLU A 221 3.37 -9.80 -18.93
C GLU A 221 2.47 -8.62 -19.30
N ILE A 222 2.92 -7.78 -20.24
CA ILE A 222 2.04 -6.79 -20.89
C ILE A 222 1.31 -7.54 -21.99
N VAL A 223 -0.01 -7.47 -21.98
CA VAL A 223 -0.87 -8.09 -23.02
C VAL A 223 -1.12 -7.05 -24.10
N GLU A 224 -0.60 -7.29 -25.29
CA GLU A 224 -0.91 -6.45 -26.45
C GLU A 224 -2.41 -6.53 -26.77
N PRO A 225 -3.02 -5.42 -27.22
CA PRO A 225 -4.45 -5.36 -27.55
C PRO A 225 -4.85 -6.26 -28.73
#